data_322c7b5d176902f719b0380622169659
#
_entry.id   322c7b5d176902f719b0380622169659
#
_cell.length_a   1.000
_cell.length_b   1.000
_cell.length_c   1.000
_cell.angle_alpha   90.00
_cell.angle_beta   90.00
_cell.angle_gamma   90.00
#
_symmetry.space_group_name_H-M   'P 1'
#
loop_
_entity.id
_entity.type
_entity.pdbx_description
1 polymer ?
#
loop_
_entity_poly.entity_id
_entity_poly.type
_entity_poly.pdbx_seq_one_letter_code
_entity_poly.pdbx_strand_id
1 'polypeptide(L)'
;MLFRAGRKRIGRGMGSGHGKTSTRGSKGQRAGTGFSQKRGFEGGQMPLHRRLPKRGFTNIFKKQFAIVNLGKLEKLEGDTFSVDSLMAAGVIHKVHDGLKILGTGVLTRKITVEAHHFSKSALEKIQASGGTAQVLGAKTD
;
A
#
# COMPACT_ATOMS: atom_id res chain seq x y z
N MET A 1 15.45 16.04 -17.52
CA MET A 1 16.81 15.73 -16.98
C MET A 1 16.80 16.03 -15.48
N LEU A 2 16.88 15.03 -14.60
CA LEU A 2 16.96 15.24 -13.16
C LEU A 2 18.42 15.53 -12.81
N PHE A 3 18.72 16.75 -12.44
CA PHE A 3 20.04 17.12 -11.93
C PHE A 3 20.24 16.45 -10.58
N ARG A 4 21.04 15.39 -10.54
CA ARG A 4 21.47 14.77 -9.29
C ARG A 4 22.53 15.67 -8.67
N ALA A 5 22.18 16.43 -7.63
CA ALA A 5 23.16 17.22 -6.87
C ALA A 5 24.30 16.33 -6.39
N GLY A 6 25.55 16.79 -6.61
CA GLY A 6 26.74 16.08 -6.14
C GLY A 6 26.70 15.85 -4.62
N ARG A 7 27.26 14.72 -4.14
CA ARG A 7 27.34 14.40 -2.71
C ARG A 7 28.14 15.45 -1.96
N LYS A 8 27.48 16.25 -1.14
CA LYS A 8 28.12 17.29 -0.34
C LYS A 8 28.92 16.68 0.80
N ARG A 9 30.21 17.00 0.89
CA ARG A 9 31.09 16.59 2.00
C ARG A 9 31.00 17.64 3.11
N ILE A 10 30.60 17.25 4.30
CA ILE A 10 30.51 18.10 5.48
C ILE A 10 31.76 17.97 6.34
N GLY A 11 32.03 18.94 7.23
CA GLY A 11 33.21 18.95 8.09
C GLY A 11 34.54 19.25 7.36
N ARG A 12 34.50 19.97 6.24
CA ARG A 12 35.65 20.28 5.40
C ARG A 12 35.88 21.81 5.29
N GLY A 13 36.19 22.43 6.43
CA GLY A 13 36.53 23.84 6.52
C GLY A 13 35.35 24.77 6.76
N MET A 14 35.64 25.90 7.41
CA MET A 14 34.60 26.87 7.84
C MET A 14 34.01 27.63 6.66
N GLY A 15 34.78 27.88 5.60
CA GLY A 15 34.29 28.56 4.41
C GLY A 15 33.17 27.83 3.65
N SER A 16 33.00 26.52 3.89
CA SER A 16 31.90 25.74 3.30
C SER A 16 30.55 25.97 3.98
N GLY A 17 30.51 26.66 5.14
CA GLY A 17 29.32 26.78 5.99
C GLY A 17 28.92 25.50 6.73
N HIS A 18 29.65 24.41 6.53
CA HIS A 18 29.39 23.08 7.13
C HIS A 18 30.65 22.51 7.79
N GLY A 19 31.62 23.37 8.14
CA GLY A 19 32.84 23.00 8.84
C GLY A 19 32.59 22.73 10.33
N LYS A 20 33.71 22.58 11.10
CA LYS A 20 33.73 22.38 12.55
C LYS A 20 32.83 21.26 13.05
N THR A 21 31.59 21.54 13.35
CA THR A 21 30.60 20.59 13.92
C THR A 21 29.74 19.90 12.87
N SER A 22 30.01 20.08 11.57
CA SER A 22 29.25 19.46 10.48
C SER A 22 27.74 19.73 10.52
N THR A 23 27.37 20.95 10.96
CA THR A 23 25.98 21.40 11.16
C THR A 23 25.18 20.69 12.26
N ARG A 24 25.88 19.92 13.13
CA ARG A 24 25.19 19.18 14.22
C ARG A 24 25.16 19.94 15.55
N GLY A 25 25.78 21.12 15.62
CA GLY A 25 25.90 21.90 16.83
C GLY A 25 27.03 21.38 17.77
N SER A 26 27.11 21.96 18.95
CA SER A 26 28.08 21.59 19.98
C SER A 26 27.42 20.65 20.98
N LYS A 27 28.06 19.56 21.34
CA LYS A 27 27.62 18.63 22.40
C LYS A 27 26.11 18.24 22.31
N GLY A 28 25.71 17.27 23.08
CA GLY A 28 24.35 16.79 23.14
C GLY A 28 24.11 15.48 22.37
N GLN A 29 23.07 14.81 22.71
CA GLN A 29 22.76 13.46 22.23
C GLN A 29 22.61 13.38 20.69
N ARG A 30 22.11 14.45 20.05
CA ARG A 30 21.90 14.51 18.59
C ARG A 30 23.15 14.87 17.79
N ALA A 31 24.22 15.31 18.45
CA ALA A 31 25.46 15.67 17.77
C ALA A 31 26.32 14.44 17.38
N GLY A 32 26.11 13.30 18.00
CA GLY A 32 26.80 12.05 17.68
C GLY A 32 26.43 11.47 16.32
N THR A 33 27.40 10.85 15.66
CA THR A 33 27.14 10.06 14.44
C THR A 33 26.40 8.80 14.82
N GLY A 34 25.33 8.46 14.08
CA GLY A 34 24.55 7.27 14.36
C GLY A 34 23.44 7.46 15.40
N PHE A 35 23.23 8.69 15.93
CA PHE A 35 22.08 8.94 16.78
C PHE A 35 20.77 8.71 16.00
N SER A 36 19.92 7.88 16.57
CA SER A 36 18.54 7.66 16.11
C SER A 36 17.58 7.86 17.27
N GLN A 37 16.59 8.71 17.09
CA GLN A 37 15.57 8.93 18.11
C GLN A 37 14.66 7.71 18.17
N LYS A 38 14.52 7.12 19.36
CA LYS A 38 13.62 6.00 19.61
C LYS A 38 12.16 6.45 19.34
N ARG A 39 11.46 5.74 18.49
CA ARG A 39 10.05 6.06 18.18
C ARG A 39 9.17 5.91 19.41
N GLY A 40 8.28 6.87 19.61
CA GLY A 40 7.36 6.87 20.75
C GLY A 40 8.03 7.15 22.11
N PHE A 41 9.27 7.69 22.14
CA PHE A 41 9.89 8.12 23.38
C PHE A 41 9.39 9.50 23.79
N GLU A 42 8.86 9.60 25.02
CA GLU A 42 8.23 10.79 25.60
C GLU A 42 9.04 11.34 26.77
N GLY A 43 10.37 11.40 26.64
CA GLY A 43 11.24 12.01 27.67
C GLY A 43 11.31 11.26 29.02
N GLY A 44 10.92 10.00 29.08
CA GLY A 44 10.85 9.22 30.31
C GLY A 44 9.42 9.02 30.84
N GLN A 45 8.45 9.81 30.36
CA GLN A 45 7.04 9.56 30.59
C GLN A 45 6.62 8.26 29.93
N MET A 46 5.69 7.51 30.53
CA MET A 46 5.15 6.28 29.94
C MET A 46 4.55 6.57 28.56
N PRO A 47 5.06 5.96 27.49
CA PRO A 47 4.59 6.19 26.14
C PRO A 47 3.09 5.94 25.97
N LEU A 48 2.43 6.72 25.11
CA LEU A 48 0.99 6.66 24.89
C LEU A 48 0.49 5.24 24.60
N HIS A 49 1.20 4.49 23.76
CA HIS A 49 0.84 3.12 23.40
C HIS A 49 0.84 2.14 24.61
N ARG A 50 1.55 2.48 25.71
CA ARG A 50 1.53 1.72 26.95
C ARG A 50 0.45 2.18 27.92
N ARG A 51 0.04 3.45 27.83
CA ARG A 51 -1.04 4.02 28.64
C ARG A 51 -2.42 3.59 28.18
N LEU A 52 -2.55 3.33 26.85
CA LEU A 52 -3.82 2.88 26.29
C LEU A 52 -4.09 1.42 26.66
N PRO A 53 -5.31 1.09 27.13
CA PRO A 53 -5.68 -0.29 27.42
C PRO A 53 -5.66 -1.13 26.14
N LYS A 54 -5.16 -2.35 26.23
CA LYS A 54 -5.21 -3.32 25.15
C LYS A 54 -6.66 -3.72 24.89
N ARG A 55 -7.07 -3.75 23.63
CA ARG A 55 -8.44 -4.11 23.25
C ARG A 55 -8.44 -5.09 22.09
N GLY A 56 -9.48 -5.93 22.09
CA GLY A 56 -9.77 -6.83 20.99
C GLY A 56 -8.85 -8.04 20.92
N PHE A 57 -9.08 -8.82 19.92
CA PHE A 57 -8.32 -10.01 19.56
C PHE A 57 -8.17 -10.09 18.03
N THR A 58 -7.21 -10.86 17.57
CA THR A 58 -7.02 -11.12 16.15
C THR A 58 -7.74 -12.42 15.79
N ASN A 59 -8.75 -12.35 14.90
CA ASN A 59 -9.40 -13.54 14.38
C ASN A 59 -8.47 -14.21 13.36
N ILE A 60 -7.92 -15.37 13.72
CA ILE A 60 -7.03 -16.17 12.87
C ILE A 60 -7.75 -16.82 11.68
N PHE A 61 -9.07 -17.03 11.79
CA PHE A 61 -9.92 -17.61 10.73
C PHE A 61 -10.53 -16.56 9.80
N LYS A 62 -10.06 -15.34 9.87
CA LYS A 62 -10.55 -14.25 9.01
C LYS A 62 -10.18 -14.52 7.57
N LYS A 63 -11.17 -14.73 6.69
CA LYS A 63 -10.97 -14.82 5.25
C LYS A 63 -10.45 -13.50 4.69
N GLN A 64 -9.38 -13.56 3.92
CA GLN A 64 -8.75 -12.41 3.27
C GLN A 64 -8.86 -12.58 1.76
N PHE A 65 -9.38 -11.56 1.08
CA PHE A 65 -9.50 -11.57 -0.37
C PHE A 65 -8.57 -10.52 -0.99
N ALA A 66 -8.01 -10.84 -2.14
CA ALA A 66 -7.37 -9.84 -2.98
C ALA A 66 -8.46 -8.90 -3.51
N ILE A 67 -8.28 -7.59 -3.35
CA ILE A 67 -9.28 -6.59 -3.72
C ILE A 67 -8.82 -5.86 -4.97
N VAL A 68 -9.69 -5.81 -5.98
CA VAL A 68 -9.48 -5.03 -7.21
C VAL A 68 -10.71 -4.15 -7.46
N ASN A 69 -10.47 -2.88 -7.76
CA ASN A 69 -11.51 -1.91 -8.09
C ASN A 69 -11.73 -1.83 -9.61
N LEU A 70 -12.97 -1.57 -10.04
CA LEU A 70 -13.32 -1.41 -11.47
C LEU A 70 -12.47 -0.36 -12.17
N GLY A 71 -12.16 0.76 -11.52
CA GLY A 71 -11.30 1.79 -12.08
C GLY A 71 -9.84 1.36 -12.33
N LYS A 72 -9.38 0.24 -11.74
CA LYS A 72 -8.10 -0.38 -12.12
C LYS A 72 -8.26 -1.23 -13.39
N LEU A 73 -9.36 -1.98 -13.50
CA LEU A 73 -9.65 -2.81 -14.67
C LEU A 73 -9.85 -1.95 -15.93
N GLU A 74 -10.46 -0.78 -15.80
CA GLU A 74 -10.62 0.17 -16.90
C GLU A 74 -9.28 0.61 -17.52
N LYS A 75 -8.22 0.71 -16.71
CA LYS A 75 -6.88 1.14 -17.14
C LYS A 75 -6.03 0.02 -17.74
N LEU A 76 -6.47 -1.22 -17.61
CA LEU A 76 -5.75 -2.37 -18.13
C LEU A 76 -6.18 -2.66 -19.57
N GLU A 77 -5.27 -3.18 -20.36
CA GLU A 77 -5.56 -3.68 -21.70
C GLU A 77 -6.25 -5.05 -21.61
N GLY A 78 -7.18 -5.31 -22.52
CA GLY A 78 -7.95 -6.55 -22.60
C GLY A 78 -9.36 -6.41 -22.05
N ASP A 79 -10.23 -7.37 -22.45
CA ASP A 79 -11.66 -7.39 -22.13
C ASP A 79 -12.03 -8.53 -21.17
N THR A 80 -11.16 -9.52 -21.00
CA THR A 80 -11.34 -10.66 -20.09
C THR A 80 -10.33 -10.63 -18.97
N PHE A 81 -10.83 -10.64 -17.73
CA PHE A 81 -10.01 -10.57 -16.52
C PHE A 81 -10.26 -11.80 -15.64
N SER A 82 -9.31 -12.75 -15.70
CA SER A 82 -9.22 -13.88 -14.78
C SER A 82 -8.25 -13.57 -13.64
N VAL A 83 -8.22 -14.40 -12.62
CA VAL A 83 -7.25 -14.30 -11.52
C VAL A 83 -5.81 -14.33 -12.04
N ASP A 84 -5.53 -15.22 -13.00
CA ASP A 84 -4.18 -15.42 -13.55
C ASP A 84 -3.75 -14.23 -14.42
N SER A 85 -4.67 -13.67 -15.23
CA SER A 85 -4.38 -12.48 -16.04
C SER A 85 -4.06 -11.27 -15.16
N LEU A 86 -4.76 -11.09 -14.04
CA LEU A 86 -4.52 -10.00 -13.09
C LEU A 86 -3.20 -10.18 -12.30
N MET A 87 -2.78 -11.40 -12.07
CA MET A 87 -1.46 -11.69 -11.50
C MET A 87 -0.34 -11.41 -12.52
N ALA A 88 -0.50 -11.83 -13.76
CA ALA A 88 0.44 -11.56 -14.84
C ALA A 88 0.60 -10.07 -15.11
N ALA A 89 -0.50 -9.30 -15.06
CA ALA A 89 -0.49 -7.84 -15.16
C ALA A 89 0.06 -7.12 -13.91
N GLY A 90 0.43 -7.85 -12.84
CA GLY A 90 0.98 -7.27 -11.61
C GLY A 90 -0.01 -6.46 -10.76
N VAL A 91 -1.31 -6.58 -11.04
CA VAL A 91 -2.39 -5.88 -10.29
C VAL A 91 -2.61 -6.52 -8.93
N ILE A 92 -2.42 -7.85 -8.88
CA ILE A 92 -2.53 -8.68 -7.69
C ILE A 92 -1.20 -9.40 -7.49
N HIS A 93 -0.65 -9.34 -6.28
CA HIS A 93 0.57 -10.07 -5.93
C HIS A 93 0.28 -11.39 -5.19
N LYS A 94 -0.84 -11.44 -4.46
CA LYS A 94 -1.28 -12.62 -3.69
C LYS A 94 -2.80 -12.75 -3.78
N VAL A 95 -3.29 -13.93 -4.06
CA VAL A 95 -4.74 -14.19 -4.19
C VAL A 95 -5.39 -14.40 -2.83
N HIS A 96 -4.65 -14.91 -1.83
CA HIS A 96 -5.19 -15.31 -0.52
C HIS A 96 -6.35 -16.30 -0.66
N ASP A 97 -7.51 -16.03 -0.04
CA ASP A 97 -8.71 -16.87 -0.10
C ASP A 97 -9.54 -16.63 -1.36
N GLY A 98 -9.09 -15.76 -2.26
CA GLY A 98 -9.75 -15.47 -3.52
C GLY A 98 -9.71 -14.01 -3.95
N LEU A 99 -10.35 -13.72 -5.07
CA LEU A 99 -10.46 -12.39 -5.67
C LEU A 99 -11.83 -11.77 -5.37
N LYS A 100 -11.84 -10.51 -4.96
CA LYS A 100 -13.04 -9.71 -4.75
C LYS A 100 -13.00 -8.42 -5.57
N ILE A 101 -14.05 -8.18 -6.37
CA ILE A 101 -14.18 -6.97 -7.19
C ILE A 101 -15.07 -5.96 -6.48
N LEU A 102 -14.59 -4.71 -6.40
CA LEU A 102 -15.28 -3.57 -5.82
C LEU A 102 -15.65 -2.53 -6.87
N GLY A 103 -16.80 -1.87 -6.67
CA GLY A 103 -17.38 -0.92 -7.61
C GLY A 103 -16.77 0.49 -7.62
N THR A 104 -15.59 0.70 -7.04
CA THR A 104 -14.95 2.02 -7.06
C THR A 104 -14.36 2.30 -8.44
N GLY A 105 -14.66 3.48 -8.97
CA GLY A 105 -14.28 3.90 -10.32
C GLY A 105 -15.44 3.87 -11.31
N VAL A 106 -15.16 4.36 -12.52
CA VAL A 106 -16.08 4.35 -13.64
C VAL A 106 -15.65 3.24 -14.59
N LEU A 107 -16.60 2.55 -15.18
CA LEU A 107 -16.41 1.54 -16.21
C LEU A 107 -17.19 1.97 -17.45
N THR A 108 -16.47 2.21 -18.56
CA THR A 108 -17.07 2.67 -19.83
C THR A 108 -17.14 1.59 -20.89
N ARG A 109 -16.27 0.57 -20.78
CA ARG A 109 -16.16 -0.51 -21.76
C ARG A 109 -16.76 -1.82 -21.27
N LYS A 110 -17.11 -2.70 -22.20
CA LYS A 110 -17.58 -4.04 -21.90
C LYS A 110 -16.40 -4.90 -21.42
N ILE A 111 -16.52 -5.50 -20.25
CA ILE A 111 -15.51 -6.41 -19.72
C ILE A 111 -16.16 -7.69 -19.20
N THR A 112 -15.44 -8.79 -19.31
CA THR A 112 -15.78 -10.06 -18.67
C THR A 112 -14.83 -10.28 -17.51
N VAL A 113 -15.36 -10.43 -16.28
CA VAL A 113 -14.55 -10.57 -15.09
C VAL A 113 -14.90 -11.85 -14.35
N GLU A 114 -13.87 -12.66 -14.07
CA GLU A 114 -13.97 -13.89 -13.30
C GLU A 114 -13.42 -13.65 -11.90
N ALA A 115 -14.26 -13.74 -10.86
CA ALA A 115 -13.86 -13.52 -9.48
C ALA A 115 -14.71 -14.35 -8.50
N HIS A 116 -14.20 -14.54 -7.27
CA HIS A 116 -14.92 -15.28 -6.23
C HIS A 116 -16.04 -14.44 -5.61
N HIS A 117 -15.85 -13.13 -5.50
CA HIS A 117 -16.84 -12.23 -4.92
C HIS A 117 -16.92 -10.91 -5.69
N PHE A 118 -18.14 -10.38 -5.78
CA PHE A 118 -18.43 -9.05 -6.31
C PHE A 118 -19.19 -8.23 -5.27
N SER A 119 -18.95 -6.93 -5.21
CA SER A 119 -19.85 -6.02 -4.47
C SER A 119 -21.09 -5.73 -5.30
N LYS A 120 -22.20 -5.38 -4.65
CA LYS A 120 -23.45 -5.01 -5.34
C LYS A 120 -23.21 -3.90 -6.37
N SER A 121 -22.54 -2.83 -5.97
CA SER A 121 -22.20 -1.72 -6.85
C SER A 121 -21.26 -2.10 -8.01
N ALA A 122 -20.43 -3.14 -7.85
CA ALA A 122 -19.60 -3.64 -8.96
C ALA A 122 -20.45 -4.39 -9.99
N LEU A 123 -21.38 -5.25 -9.54
CA LEU A 123 -22.30 -5.97 -10.43
C LEU A 123 -23.14 -5.01 -11.24
N GLU A 124 -23.75 -4.02 -10.60
CA GLU A 124 -24.57 -2.99 -11.26
C GLU A 124 -23.80 -2.25 -12.36
N LYS A 125 -22.56 -1.84 -12.07
CA LYS A 125 -21.70 -1.13 -13.03
C LYS A 125 -21.25 -2.01 -14.20
N ILE A 126 -20.89 -3.27 -13.95
CA ILE A 126 -20.52 -4.23 -15.00
C ILE A 126 -21.72 -4.50 -15.91
N GLN A 127 -22.91 -4.70 -15.35
CA GLN A 127 -24.14 -4.90 -16.12
C GLN A 127 -24.52 -3.65 -16.92
N ALA A 128 -24.43 -2.46 -16.32
CA ALA A 128 -24.69 -1.18 -16.99
C ALA A 128 -23.77 -0.93 -18.18
N SER A 129 -22.50 -1.36 -18.11
CA SER A 129 -21.56 -1.30 -19.23
C SER A 129 -21.74 -2.44 -20.27
N GLY A 130 -22.70 -3.35 -20.05
CA GLY A 130 -22.92 -4.52 -20.91
C GLY A 130 -21.87 -5.62 -20.78
N GLY A 131 -21.12 -5.62 -19.68
CA GLY A 131 -20.12 -6.64 -19.35
C GLY A 131 -20.74 -7.86 -18.66
N THR A 132 -19.92 -8.88 -18.43
CA THR A 132 -20.30 -10.14 -17.77
C THR A 132 -19.47 -10.36 -16.51
N ALA A 133 -20.13 -10.68 -15.40
CA ALA A 133 -19.46 -11.08 -14.15
C ALA A 133 -19.68 -12.58 -13.93
N GLN A 134 -18.61 -13.35 -13.90
CA GLN A 134 -18.62 -14.77 -13.62
C GLN A 134 -18.12 -15.03 -12.20
N VAL A 135 -18.93 -15.67 -11.39
CA VAL A 135 -18.55 -16.07 -10.03
C VAL A 135 -17.84 -17.42 -10.09
N LEU A 136 -16.55 -17.41 -9.75
CA LEU A 136 -15.80 -18.64 -9.52
C LEU A 136 -16.30 -19.26 -8.21
N GLY A 137 -16.67 -20.54 -8.25
CA GLY A 137 -17.08 -21.26 -7.04
C GLY A 137 -15.99 -21.14 -5.96
N ALA A 138 -16.41 -20.97 -4.67
CA ALA A 138 -15.47 -21.03 -3.57
C ALA A 138 -14.70 -22.36 -3.68
N LYS A 139 -13.36 -22.33 -3.60
CA LYS A 139 -12.59 -23.54 -3.34
C LYS A 139 -13.15 -24.16 -2.06
N THR A 140 -13.88 -25.23 -2.21
CA THR A 140 -14.17 -26.15 -1.12
C THR A 140 -12.88 -26.90 -0.87
N ASP A 141 -12.16 -26.52 0.22
CA ASP A 141 -11.11 -27.37 0.79
C ASP A 141 -11.74 -28.64 1.36
#